data_141e36581fb5c4ecd5eb2d66e0cd7415
#
_entry.id   141e36581fb5c4ecd5eb2d66e0cd7415
#
_cell.length_a   1.000
_cell.length_b   1.000
_cell.length_c   1.000
_cell.angle_alpha   90.00
_cell.angle_beta   90.00
_cell.angle_gamma   90.00
#
_symmetry.space_group_name_H-M   'P 1'
#
loop_
_entity.id
_entity.type
_entity.pdbx_description
1 polymer ?
#
loop_
_entity_poly.entity_id
_entity_poly.type
_entity_poly.pdbx_seq_one_letter_code
_entity_poly.pdbx_strand_id
1 'polypeptide(L)'
;MEDPREHGTQPLDALMETWGITNHELVDTSTEQLNHKQVQKARKGRQLTLPMMQKVCRALNITIWNRLNKEQKETYFEYMHRHLFNYAKGYEQEFIDPNVELFSKS
;
A
#
# COMPACT_ATOMS: atom_id res chain seq x y z
N MET A 1 18.03 15.09 -15.25
CA MET A 1 16.66 15.62 -15.37
C MET A 1 15.68 14.54 -14.95
N GLU A 2 14.83 14.82 -13.97
CA GLU A 2 13.91 13.82 -13.47
C GLU A 2 12.70 13.66 -14.39
N ASP A 3 12.29 12.40 -14.58
CA ASP A 3 11.07 12.11 -15.32
C ASP A 3 9.89 12.61 -14.48
N PRO A 4 8.98 13.46 -15.02
CA PRO A 4 7.84 13.96 -14.25
C PRO A 4 6.87 12.87 -13.80
N ARG A 5 7.02 11.64 -14.33
CA ARG A 5 6.21 10.49 -13.91
C ARG A 5 6.83 9.67 -12.78
N GLU A 6 7.99 10.12 -12.29
CA GLU A 6 8.66 9.45 -11.17
C GLU A 6 8.61 10.33 -9.94
N HIS A 7 8.08 9.77 -8.85
CA HIS A 7 7.78 10.51 -7.62
C HIS A 7 8.58 10.05 -6.42
N GLY A 8 9.61 9.22 -6.66
CA GLY A 8 10.43 8.68 -5.58
C GLY A 8 9.73 7.56 -4.82
N THR A 9 10.40 7.06 -3.79
CA THR A 9 9.86 5.98 -2.97
C THR A 9 8.54 6.40 -2.34
N GLN A 10 7.53 5.56 -2.45
CA GLN A 10 6.16 5.87 -2.03
C GLN A 10 5.88 5.42 -0.61
N PRO A 11 4.85 6.02 0.05
CA PRO A 11 4.40 5.53 1.35
C PRO A 11 4.06 4.04 1.35
N LEU A 12 3.58 3.51 0.23
CA LEU A 12 3.33 2.08 0.05
C LEU A 12 4.54 1.24 0.43
N ASP A 13 5.74 1.67 0.02
CA ASP A 13 6.97 0.93 0.29
C ASP A 13 7.22 0.80 1.79
N ALA A 14 7.12 1.92 2.51
CA ALA A 14 7.30 1.94 3.96
C ALA A 14 6.26 1.07 4.67
N LEU A 15 5.01 1.12 4.21
CA LEU A 15 3.95 0.31 4.79
C LEU A 15 4.19 -1.18 4.57
N MET A 16 4.60 -1.57 3.37
CA MET A 16 4.90 -2.96 3.09
C MET A 16 6.04 -3.47 3.97
N GLU A 17 7.07 -2.65 4.18
CA GLU A 17 8.16 -3.03 5.08
C GLU A 17 7.71 -3.13 6.52
N THR A 18 6.91 -2.18 6.99
CA THR A 18 6.39 -2.17 8.36
C THR A 18 5.56 -3.42 8.65
N TRP A 19 4.72 -3.83 7.70
CA TRP A 19 3.88 -5.01 7.86
C TRP A 19 4.60 -6.31 7.47
N GLY A 20 5.83 -6.22 6.96
CA GLY A 20 6.58 -7.40 6.52
C GLY A 20 6.00 -8.07 5.30
N ILE A 21 5.46 -7.29 4.37
CA ILE A 21 4.81 -7.79 3.16
C ILE A 21 5.78 -7.72 1.99
N THR A 22 5.97 -8.85 1.30
CA THR A 22 6.81 -8.91 0.10
C THR A 22 5.99 -8.63 -1.15
N ASN A 23 6.69 -8.31 -2.25
CA ASN A 23 6.03 -8.16 -3.55
C ASN A 23 5.31 -9.44 -3.95
N HIS A 24 5.93 -10.58 -3.71
CA HIS A 24 5.36 -11.88 -4.02
C HIS A 24 4.04 -12.11 -3.28
N GLU A 25 4.02 -11.78 -2.00
CA GLU A 25 2.83 -11.95 -1.18
C GLU A 25 1.67 -11.08 -1.67
N LEU A 26 1.99 -9.84 -2.04
CA LEU A 26 0.97 -8.92 -2.55
C LEU A 26 0.37 -9.44 -3.86
N VAL A 27 1.22 -9.92 -4.75
CA VAL A 27 0.78 -10.50 -6.02
C VAL A 27 -0.09 -11.73 -5.80
N ASP A 28 0.33 -12.63 -4.91
CA ASP A 28 -0.40 -13.85 -4.60
C ASP A 28 -1.78 -13.56 -4.02
N THR A 29 -1.89 -12.53 -3.20
CA THR A 29 -3.15 -12.18 -2.53
C THR A 29 -4.12 -11.49 -3.47
N SER A 30 -3.62 -10.77 -4.48
CA SER A 30 -4.46 -9.98 -5.37
C SER A 30 -5.42 -10.87 -6.17
N THR A 31 -6.67 -10.44 -6.25
CA THR A 31 -7.68 -11.09 -7.08
C THR A 31 -7.81 -10.43 -8.45
N GLU A 32 -6.93 -9.49 -8.80
CA GLU A 32 -7.08 -8.60 -9.95
C GLU A 32 -5.88 -8.58 -10.89
N GLN A 33 -5.20 -9.69 -11.07
CA GLN A 33 -4.09 -9.82 -12.02
C GLN A 33 -2.95 -8.82 -11.79
N LEU A 34 -2.55 -8.65 -10.55
CA LEU A 34 -1.39 -7.85 -10.21
C LEU A 34 -0.12 -8.68 -10.46
N ASN A 35 0.95 -8.05 -10.95
CA ASN A 35 2.23 -8.75 -11.14
C ASN A 35 3.36 -8.06 -10.40
N HIS A 36 4.50 -8.76 -10.28
CA HIS A 36 5.66 -8.26 -9.53
C HIS A 36 6.20 -6.94 -10.08
N LYS A 37 6.22 -6.80 -11.39
CA LYS A 37 6.73 -5.58 -12.02
C LYS A 37 5.86 -4.38 -11.68
N GLN A 38 4.56 -4.57 -11.66
CA GLN A 38 3.62 -3.50 -11.30
C GLN A 38 3.81 -3.08 -9.83
N VAL A 39 3.96 -4.05 -8.93
CA VAL A 39 4.19 -3.76 -7.52
C VAL A 39 5.52 -3.03 -7.33
N GLN A 40 6.57 -3.48 -8.01
CA GLN A 40 7.87 -2.83 -7.93
C GLN A 40 7.81 -1.39 -8.38
N LYS A 41 7.14 -1.11 -9.49
CA LYS A 41 6.96 0.25 -10.00
C LYS A 41 6.16 1.09 -9.02
N ALA A 42 5.12 0.52 -8.42
CA ALA A 42 4.29 1.21 -7.43
C ALA A 42 5.13 1.66 -6.24
N ARG A 43 5.97 0.78 -5.71
CA ARG A 43 6.81 1.08 -4.55
C ARG A 43 7.87 2.14 -4.84
N LYS A 44 8.42 2.12 -6.06
CA LYS A 44 9.51 3.03 -6.44
C LYS A 44 9.02 4.40 -6.87
N GLY A 45 7.74 4.57 -7.07
CA GLY A 45 7.16 5.88 -7.35
C GLY A 45 6.89 6.18 -8.82
N ARG A 46 6.90 5.17 -9.68
CA ARG A 46 6.45 5.36 -11.06
C ARG A 46 4.98 5.72 -11.06
N GLN A 47 4.61 6.80 -11.72
CA GLN A 47 3.22 7.25 -11.72
C GLN A 47 2.30 6.19 -12.33
N LEU A 48 1.27 5.83 -11.58
CA LEU A 48 0.26 4.87 -11.99
C LEU A 48 -1.05 5.58 -12.32
N THR A 49 -1.89 4.91 -13.08
CA THR A 49 -3.26 5.37 -13.28
C THR A 49 -4.07 5.17 -12.00
N LEU A 50 -5.17 5.88 -11.86
CA LEU A 50 -6.03 5.71 -10.70
C LEU A 50 -6.52 4.26 -10.52
N PRO A 51 -7.01 3.58 -11.57
CA PRO A 51 -7.42 2.18 -11.41
C PRO A 51 -6.28 1.28 -10.92
N MET A 52 -5.04 1.52 -11.36
CA MET A 52 -3.89 0.74 -10.93
C MET A 52 -3.55 1.01 -9.46
N MET A 53 -3.58 2.28 -9.05
CA MET A 53 -3.37 2.63 -7.64
C MET A 53 -4.39 1.95 -6.74
N GLN A 54 -5.66 1.94 -7.18
CA GLN A 54 -6.73 1.30 -6.41
C GLN A 54 -6.55 -0.22 -6.35
N LYS A 55 -6.09 -0.83 -7.43
CA LYS A 55 -5.83 -2.27 -7.48
C LYS A 55 -4.75 -2.66 -6.47
N VAL A 56 -3.65 -1.92 -6.45
CA VAL A 56 -2.56 -2.15 -5.51
C VAL A 56 -3.06 -1.96 -4.06
N CYS A 57 -3.84 -0.92 -3.85
CA CYS A 57 -4.41 -0.60 -2.54
C CYS A 57 -5.30 -1.73 -2.02
N ARG A 58 -6.17 -2.27 -2.87
CA ARG A 58 -7.04 -3.38 -2.47
C ARG A 58 -6.23 -4.62 -2.12
N ALA A 59 -5.20 -4.92 -2.91
CA ALA A 59 -4.32 -6.06 -2.62
C ALA A 59 -3.63 -5.89 -1.27
N LEU A 60 -3.14 -4.70 -0.97
CA LEU A 60 -2.49 -4.41 0.30
C LEU A 60 -3.45 -4.63 1.48
N ASN A 61 -4.65 -4.08 1.38
CA ASN A 61 -5.64 -4.21 2.46
C ASN A 61 -6.03 -5.67 2.69
N ILE A 62 -6.20 -6.45 1.64
CA ILE A 62 -6.53 -7.87 1.77
C ILE A 62 -5.37 -8.62 2.44
N THR A 63 -4.14 -8.34 2.03
CA THR A 63 -2.96 -8.99 2.61
C THR A 63 -2.86 -8.71 4.11
N ILE A 64 -3.04 -7.46 4.50
CA ILE A 64 -2.99 -7.08 5.91
C ILE A 64 -4.15 -7.73 6.67
N TRP A 65 -5.37 -7.63 6.14
CA TRP A 65 -6.56 -8.19 6.76
C TRP A 65 -6.39 -9.67 7.07
N ASN A 66 -5.79 -10.42 6.15
CA ASN A 66 -5.58 -11.86 6.33
C ASN A 66 -4.59 -12.19 7.45
N ARG A 67 -3.81 -11.23 7.91
CA ARG A 67 -2.85 -11.40 9.00
C ARG A 67 -3.43 -11.05 10.36
N LEU A 68 -4.58 -10.40 10.39
CA LEU A 68 -5.16 -9.89 11.62
C LEU A 68 -6.00 -10.95 12.31
N ASN A 69 -5.96 -10.95 13.65
CA ASN A 69 -6.90 -11.75 14.43
C ASN A 69 -8.25 -11.03 14.51
N LYS A 70 -9.24 -11.68 15.12
CA LYS A 70 -10.60 -11.15 15.19
C LYS A 70 -10.66 -9.78 15.86
N GLU A 71 -9.92 -9.63 16.97
CA GLU A 71 -9.89 -8.36 17.70
C GLU A 71 -9.29 -7.23 16.88
N GLN A 72 -8.17 -7.51 16.20
CA GLN A 72 -7.50 -6.52 15.36
C GLN A 72 -8.38 -6.09 14.18
N LYS A 73 -9.15 -7.02 13.62
CA LYS A 73 -10.04 -6.73 12.51
C LYS A 73 -11.13 -5.72 12.89
N GLU A 74 -11.52 -5.68 14.15
CA GLU A 74 -12.56 -4.77 14.63
C GLU A 74 -12.12 -3.30 14.57
N THR A 75 -10.82 -3.04 14.65
CA THR A 75 -10.28 -1.68 14.67
C THR A 75 -9.42 -1.36 13.45
N TYR A 76 -9.33 -2.28 12.49
CA TYR A 76 -8.48 -2.07 11.33
C TYR A 76 -8.97 -0.89 10.48
N PHE A 77 -8.05 0.04 10.19
CA PHE A 77 -8.30 1.14 9.26
C PHE A 77 -7.91 0.71 7.86
N GLU A 78 -8.87 0.71 6.95
CA GLU A 78 -8.63 0.34 5.55
C GLU A 78 -7.96 1.50 4.81
N TYR A 79 -6.79 1.24 4.25
CA TYR A 79 -6.07 2.26 3.50
C TYR A 79 -6.78 2.59 2.20
N MET A 80 -6.68 3.85 1.79
CA MET A 80 -7.09 4.30 0.46
C MET A 80 -5.84 4.60 -0.37
N HIS A 81 -6.00 4.65 -1.69
CA HIS A 81 -4.86 4.92 -2.57
C HIS A 81 -4.15 6.23 -2.22
N ARG A 82 -4.88 7.24 -1.76
CA ARG A 82 -4.28 8.53 -1.36
C ARG A 82 -3.33 8.40 -0.16
N HIS A 83 -3.42 7.32 0.61
CA HIS A 83 -2.51 7.07 1.72
C HIS A 83 -1.24 6.37 1.29
N LEU A 84 -1.23 5.79 0.09
CA LEU A 84 -0.13 4.97 -0.41
C LEU A 84 0.74 5.69 -1.44
N PHE A 85 0.20 6.71 -2.12
CA PHE A 85 0.87 7.36 -3.23
C PHE A 85 0.91 8.87 -3.03
N ASN A 86 2.11 9.43 -2.98
CA ASN A 86 2.30 10.86 -2.68
C ASN A 86 1.82 11.78 -3.80
N TYR A 87 1.59 11.26 -4.99
CA TYR A 87 1.07 12.03 -6.11
C TYR A 87 -0.45 11.87 -6.30
N ALA A 88 -1.08 11.09 -5.44
CA ALA A 88 -2.52 10.86 -5.53
C ALA A 88 -3.29 12.10 -5.07
N LYS A 89 -4.43 12.35 -5.69
CA LYS A 89 -5.31 13.43 -5.26
C LYS A 89 -5.78 13.16 -3.82
N GLY A 90 -5.64 14.15 -2.97
CA GLY A 90 -6.02 14.01 -1.56
C GLY A 90 -4.91 13.48 -0.67
N TYR A 91 -3.70 13.31 -1.19
CA TYR A 91 -2.56 12.89 -0.37
C TYR A 91 -2.28 13.92 0.74
N GLU A 92 -2.07 13.43 1.96
CA GLU A 92 -1.73 14.26 3.10
C GLU A 92 -0.36 13.85 3.63
N GLN A 93 0.61 14.75 3.52
CA GLN A 93 1.97 14.48 3.95
C GLN A 93 2.07 14.17 5.45
N GLU A 94 1.21 14.78 6.25
CA GLU A 94 1.21 14.62 7.70
C GLU A 94 0.22 13.57 8.21
N PHE A 95 -0.24 12.70 7.31
CA PHE A 95 -1.18 11.64 7.68
C PHE A 95 -0.58 10.74 8.76
N ILE A 96 -1.35 10.55 9.84
CA ILE A 96 -0.97 9.66 10.94
C ILE A 96 -1.72 8.34 10.76
N ASP A 97 -0.95 7.25 10.63
CA ASP A 97 -1.53 5.94 10.37
C ASP A 97 -2.29 5.42 11.60
N PRO A 98 -3.62 5.25 11.51
CA PRO A 98 -4.40 4.72 12.65
C PRO A 98 -4.05 3.27 13.00
N ASN A 99 -3.41 2.54 12.10
CA ASN A 99 -3.06 1.14 12.32
C ASN A 99 -1.75 0.95 13.09
N VAL A 100 -1.11 2.04 13.52
CA VAL A 100 0.19 1.95 14.20
C VAL A 100 0.11 1.03 15.43
N GLU A 101 -1.01 1.03 16.13
CA GLU A 101 -1.17 0.18 17.32
C GLU A 101 -1.24 -1.31 16.96
N LEU A 102 -1.73 -1.63 15.78
CA LEU A 102 -1.88 -3.03 15.36
C LEU A 102 -0.54 -3.68 15.08
N PHE A 103 0.36 -2.98 14.36
CA PHE A 103 1.66 -3.58 14.06
C PHE A 103 2.69 -3.34 15.15
N SER A 104 2.49 -2.40 16.06
CA SER A 104 3.41 -2.20 17.18
C SER A 104 3.20 -3.20 18.29
N LYS A 105 2.07 -3.93 18.30
CA LYS A 105 1.76 -4.96 19.28
C LYS A 105 2.12 -6.37 18.84
N SER A 106 2.53 -6.51 17.59
CA SER A 106 2.86 -7.83 17.03
C SER A 106 4.24 -8.31 17.44
#